data_90815f4f6e9717bc353ba950eac0ccd1
#
_entry.id   90815f4f6e9717bc353ba950eac0ccd1
#
_cell.length_a   1.000
_cell.length_b   1.000
_cell.length_c   1.000
_cell.angle_alpha   90.00
_cell.angle_beta   90.00
_cell.angle_gamma   90.00
#
_symmetry.space_group_name_H-M   'P 1'
#
loop_
_entity.id
_entity.type
_entity.pdbx_description
1 polymer ?
#
loop_
_entity_poly.entity_id
_entity_poly.type
_entity_poly.pdbx_seq_one_letter_code
_entity_poly.pdbx_strand_id
1 'polypeptide(L)'
;MAEDVVRRVRRQAPSRAAFGTRDIAVDLGTANTLVLVRGEGVVLDEPSVVAVNAMDETLLAVGSEAKRMIGRTPPHIRAVRPLKDGVISDFENCEKMLRYFIQQVHSRRWAKPRMVICVPSGVTGVERRAVQEAA
;
A
#
# COMPACT_ATOMS: atom_id res chain seq x y z
N MET A 1 15.66 7.09 -5.83
CA MET A 1 14.99 5.79 -5.57
C MET A 1 13.67 5.65 -6.32
N ALA A 2 12.76 6.59 -6.28
CA ALA A 2 11.52 6.52 -7.07
C ALA A 2 11.76 6.49 -8.60
N GLU A 3 12.76 7.21 -9.10
CA GLU A 3 13.13 7.20 -10.53
C GLU A 3 13.69 5.86 -11.02
N ASP A 4 14.41 5.11 -10.18
CA ASP A 4 14.94 3.79 -10.56
C ASP A 4 13.84 2.72 -10.65
N VAL A 5 12.81 2.82 -9.83
CA VAL A 5 11.65 1.93 -9.89
C VAL A 5 10.84 2.19 -11.17
N VAL A 6 10.62 3.45 -11.51
CA VAL A 6 9.93 3.84 -12.75
C VAL A 6 10.72 3.43 -13.99
N ARG A 7 12.06 3.50 -13.96
CA ARG A 7 12.92 3.01 -15.06
C ARG A 7 12.87 1.49 -15.22
N ARG A 8 12.80 0.71 -14.15
CA ARG A 8 12.68 -0.77 -14.24
C ARG A 8 11.33 -1.20 -14.80
N VAL A 9 10.25 -0.54 -14.41
CA VAL A 9 8.91 -0.81 -14.98
C VAL A 9 8.84 -0.49 -16.47
N ARG A 10 9.57 0.53 -16.95
CA ARG A 10 9.63 0.88 -18.37
C ARG A 10 10.46 -0.08 -19.25
N ARG A 11 11.37 -0.88 -18.68
CA ARG A 11 12.28 -1.75 -19.45
C ARG A 11 11.80 -3.18 -19.66
N GLN A 12 10.68 -3.60 -19.04
CA GLN A 12 10.09 -4.88 -19.40
C GLN A 12 9.28 -4.73 -20.68
N ALA A 13 9.80 -5.37 -21.74
CA ALA A 13 9.12 -5.45 -23.03
C ALA A 13 7.68 -5.97 -22.86
N PRO A 14 6.71 -5.53 -23.68
CA PRO A 14 5.33 -5.93 -23.57
C PRO A 14 5.21 -7.43 -23.83
N SER A 15 5.15 -8.25 -22.79
CA SER A 15 4.58 -9.58 -22.93
C SER A 15 3.11 -9.37 -23.32
N ARG A 16 2.67 -10.03 -24.37
CA ARG A 16 1.29 -9.99 -24.89
C ARG A 16 0.34 -10.04 -23.69
N ALA A 17 -0.34 -8.94 -23.45
CA ALA A 17 -1.30 -8.82 -22.38
C ALA A 17 -2.40 -9.85 -22.61
N ALA A 18 -2.48 -10.83 -21.73
CA ALA A 18 -3.69 -11.63 -21.61
C ALA A 18 -4.83 -10.67 -21.26
N PHE A 19 -5.90 -10.74 -22.01
CA PHE A 19 -7.08 -9.90 -21.89
C PHE A 19 -7.50 -9.79 -20.40
N GLY A 20 -7.38 -8.60 -19.81
CA GLY A 20 -8.10 -8.25 -18.60
C GLY A 20 -7.30 -8.10 -17.30
N THR A 21 -5.99 -8.36 -17.23
CA THR A 21 -5.20 -8.14 -16.01
C THR A 21 -4.50 -6.80 -16.03
N ARG A 22 -4.78 -5.96 -15.02
CA ARG A 22 -4.02 -4.72 -14.79
C ARG A 22 -2.72 -5.04 -14.06
N ASP A 23 -1.60 -4.53 -14.52
CA ASP A 23 -0.35 -4.57 -13.77
C ASP A 23 -0.35 -3.40 -12.80
N ILE A 24 -0.14 -3.68 -11.52
CA ILE A 24 -0.14 -2.71 -10.43
C ILE A 24 1.24 -2.67 -9.79
N ALA A 25 1.76 -1.48 -9.54
CA ALA A 25 2.96 -1.27 -8.74
C ALA A 25 2.59 -0.46 -7.50
N VAL A 26 3.06 -0.90 -6.33
CA VAL A 26 2.86 -0.22 -5.05
C VAL A 26 4.21 0.16 -4.48
N ASP A 27 4.38 1.42 -4.11
CA ASP A 27 5.53 1.92 -3.37
C ASP A 27 5.11 2.24 -1.93
N LEU A 28 5.51 1.39 -0.99
CA LEU A 28 5.24 1.55 0.43
C LEU A 28 6.26 2.51 1.05
N GLY A 29 5.94 3.78 1.08
CA GLY A 29 6.77 4.81 1.70
C GLY A 29 6.41 5.12 3.15
N THR A 30 7.36 5.65 3.92
CA THR A 30 7.15 6.08 5.31
C THR A 30 6.12 7.20 5.43
N ALA A 31 6.16 8.16 4.51
CA ALA A 31 5.24 9.30 4.51
C ALA A 31 3.97 9.01 3.69
N ASN A 32 4.15 8.56 2.46
CA ASN A 32 3.07 8.28 1.51
C ASN A 32 3.23 6.91 0.87
N THR A 33 2.11 6.30 0.54
CA THR A 33 2.04 5.11 -0.32
C THR A 33 1.54 5.53 -1.68
N LEU A 34 2.26 5.10 -2.73
CA LEU A 34 1.89 5.35 -4.13
C LEU A 34 1.41 4.06 -4.77
N VAL A 35 0.35 4.15 -5.56
CA VAL A 35 -0.10 3.03 -6.41
C VAL A 35 -0.11 3.48 -7.86
N LEU A 36 0.57 2.71 -8.68
CA LEU A 36 0.65 2.93 -10.13
C LEU A 36 -0.08 1.80 -10.86
N VAL A 37 -0.83 2.16 -11.88
CA VAL A 37 -1.44 1.21 -12.81
C VAL A 37 -0.80 1.37 -14.17
N ARG A 38 -0.43 0.26 -14.79
CA ARG A 38 0.20 0.26 -16.10
C ARG A 38 -0.71 0.94 -17.13
N GLY A 39 -0.17 1.95 -17.79
CA GLY A 39 -0.89 2.74 -18.79
C GLY A 39 -1.70 3.91 -18.24
N GLU A 40 -1.93 3.97 -16.93
CA GLU A 40 -2.67 5.06 -16.28
C GLU A 40 -1.75 5.98 -15.45
N GLY A 41 -0.56 5.49 -15.05
CA GLY A 41 0.38 6.22 -14.19
C GLY A 41 0.05 6.07 -12.71
N VAL A 42 0.37 7.09 -11.89
CA VAL A 42 0.02 7.12 -10.47
C VAL A 42 -1.47 7.38 -10.33
N VAL A 43 -2.19 6.41 -9.79
CA VAL A 43 -3.65 6.48 -9.59
C VAL A 43 -4.04 6.71 -8.14
N LEU A 44 -3.10 6.52 -7.21
CA LEU A 44 -3.29 6.76 -5.79
C LEU A 44 -1.98 7.28 -5.19
N ASP A 45 -2.08 8.39 -4.45
CA ASP A 45 -1.01 8.97 -3.63
C ASP A 45 -1.62 9.38 -2.30
N GLU A 46 -1.43 8.55 -1.29
CA GLU A 46 -2.08 8.71 0.01
C GLU A 46 -1.07 8.62 1.16
N PRO A 47 -1.27 9.37 2.24
CA PRO A 47 -0.46 9.24 3.44
C PRO A 47 -0.47 7.81 3.98
N SER A 48 0.69 7.32 4.40
CA SER A 48 0.84 6.00 5.05
C SER A 48 0.39 6.07 6.51
N VAL A 49 -0.93 6.25 6.71
CA VAL A 49 -1.57 6.39 8.01
C VAL A 49 -2.85 5.58 8.02
N VAL A 50 -3.14 4.95 9.15
CA VAL A 50 -4.41 4.29 9.43
C VAL A 50 -5.01 4.80 10.74
N ALA A 51 -6.33 4.82 10.83
CA ALA A 51 -7.04 5.02 12.09
C ALA A 51 -7.77 3.73 12.45
N VAL A 52 -7.56 3.25 13.65
CA VAL A 52 -8.14 2.01 14.18
C VAL A 52 -8.88 2.27 15.47
N ASN A 53 -9.87 1.46 15.75
CA ASN A 53 -10.51 1.43 17.05
C ASN A 53 -9.54 0.81 18.08
N ALA A 54 -9.27 1.51 19.17
CA ALA A 54 -8.31 1.08 20.20
C ALA A 54 -8.76 -0.16 20.99
N MET A 55 -10.04 -0.54 20.91
CA MET A 55 -10.62 -1.67 21.66
C MET A 55 -10.47 -3.00 20.92
N ASP A 56 -10.72 -3.00 19.62
CA ASP A 56 -10.81 -4.21 18.79
C ASP A 56 -9.92 -4.18 17.54
N GLU A 57 -9.10 -3.13 17.38
CA GLU A 57 -8.17 -2.93 16.25
C GLU A 57 -8.87 -2.89 14.87
N THR A 58 -10.19 -2.64 14.84
CA THR A 58 -10.92 -2.48 13.57
C THR A 58 -10.47 -1.23 12.82
N LEU A 59 -10.31 -1.36 11.50
CA LEU A 59 -9.91 -0.27 10.62
C LEU A 59 -11.08 0.71 10.44
N LEU A 60 -10.85 1.98 10.78
CA LEU A 60 -11.86 3.05 10.68
C LEU A 60 -11.61 3.98 9.50
N ALA A 61 -10.35 4.31 9.22
CA ALA A 61 -9.96 5.19 8.13
C ALA A 61 -8.53 4.89 7.66
N VAL A 62 -8.22 5.27 6.42
CA VAL A 62 -6.88 5.10 5.81
C VAL A 62 -6.51 6.36 5.04
N GLY A 63 -5.21 6.63 4.93
CA GLY A 63 -4.69 7.70 4.10
C GLY A 63 -5.01 9.09 4.64
N SER A 64 -5.45 9.97 3.76
CA SER A 64 -5.74 11.37 4.07
C SER A 64 -6.83 11.53 5.14
N GLU A 65 -7.81 10.64 5.16
CA GLU A 65 -8.87 10.65 6.16
C GLU A 65 -8.31 10.30 7.55
N ALA A 66 -7.51 9.26 7.67
CA ALA A 66 -6.83 8.89 8.91
C ALA A 66 -5.85 9.99 9.36
N LYS A 67 -5.15 10.63 8.44
CA LYS A 67 -4.22 11.73 8.74
C LYS A 67 -4.92 12.93 9.39
N ARG A 68 -6.14 13.25 8.96
CA ARG A 68 -6.94 14.34 9.56
C ARG A 68 -7.34 14.05 11.00
N MET A 69 -7.37 12.80 11.40
CA MET A 69 -7.72 12.38 12.75
C MET A 69 -6.54 12.48 13.73
N ILE A 70 -5.31 12.60 13.27
CA ILE A 70 -4.12 12.72 14.13
C ILE A 70 -4.28 13.94 15.07
N GLY A 71 -4.16 13.70 16.38
CA GLY A 71 -4.26 14.73 17.41
C GLY A 71 -5.69 15.25 17.66
N ARG A 72 -6.71 14.67 17.01
CA ARG A 72 -8.11 15.06 17.17
C ARG A 72 -9.01 13.87 17.46
N THR A 73 -8.44 12.72 17.77
CA THR A 73 -9.18 11.48 17.99
C THR A 73 -9.73 11.38 19.41
N PRO A 74 -10.97 10.92 19.59
CA PRO A 74 -11.45 10.45 20.88
C PRO A 74 -10.53 9.33 21.41
N PRO A 75 -10.54 9.05 22.74
CA PRO A 75 -9.65 8.05 23.35
C PRO A 75 -9.76 6.63 22.77
N HIS A 76 -10.90 6.31 22.15
CA HIS A 76 -11.16 5.00 21.55
C HIS A 76 -10.70 4.88 20.09
N ILE A 77 -10.11 5.93 19.51
CA ILE A 77 -9.57 5.92 18.16
C ILE A 77 -8.07 6.22 18.21
N ARG A 78 -7.27 5.36 17.59
CA ARG A 78 -5.82 5.49 17.52
C ARG A 78 -5.38 5.67 16.06
N ALA A 79 -4.71 6.79 15.75
CA ALA A 79 -4.06 6.99 14.46
C ALA A 79 -2.63 6.42 14.51
N VAL A 80 -2.30 5.55 13.57
CA VAL A 80 -1.04 4.80 13.51
C VAL A 80 -0.33 5.07 12.18
N ARG A 81 0.99 5.21 12.23
CA ARG A 81 1.87 5.18 11.07
C ARG A 81 2.56 3.81 11.00
N PRO A 82 2.13 2.90 10.12
CA PRO A 82 2.65 1.55 10.08
C PRO A 82 4.12 1.47 9.63
N LEU A 83 4.58 2.49 8.90
CA LEU A 83 5.96 2.62 8.45
C LEU A 83 6.63 3.80 9.14
N LYS A 84 7.84 3.57 9.66
CA LYS A 84 8.65 4.57 10.35
C LYS A 84 10.11 4.39 9.98
N ASP A 85 10.78 5.49 9.60
CA ASP A 85 12.22 5.51 9.28
C ASP A 85 12.64 4.43 8.26
N GLY A 86 11.80 4.19 7.25
CA GLY A 86 12.08 3.19 6.22
C GLY A 86 11.92 1.74 6.68
N VAL A 87 11.19 1.49 7.77
CA VAL A 87 10.92 0.16 8.31
C VAL A 87 9.41 -0.02 8.57
N ILE A 88 8.91 -1.24 8.41
CA ILE A 88 7.56 -1.59 8.85
C ILE A 88 7.60 -1.79 10.37
N SER A 89 7.02 -0.86 11.12
CA SER A 89 6.97 -0.90 12.59
C SER A 89 5.70 -1.57 13.12
N ASP A 90 4.64 -1.59 12.31
CA ASP A 90 3.36 -2.22 12.63
C ASP A 90 2.86 -2.99 11.40
N PHE A 91 3.14 -4.28 11.40
CA PHE A 91 2.89 -5.13 10.24
C PHE A 91 1.40 -5.32 9.98
N GLU A 92 0.60 -5.56 11.01
CA GLU A 92 -0.85 -5.79 10.90
C GLU A 92 -1.57 -4.57 10.29
N ASN A 93 -1.25 -3.38 10.77
CA ASN A 93 -1.84 -2.15 10.23
C ASN A 93 -1.28 -1.79 8.85
N CYS A 94 -0.04 -2.17 8.54
CA CYS A 94 0.51 -2.05 7.19
C CYS A 94 -0.24 -2.95 6.20
N GLU A 95 -0.54 -4.18 6.57
CA GLU A 95 -1.34 -5.12 5.76
C GLU A 95 -2.75 -4.58 5.51
N LYS A 96 -3.44 -4.11 6.56
CA LYS A 96 -4.78 -3.51 6.44
C LYS A 96 -4.78 -2.31 5.48
N MET A 97 -3.77 -1.44 5.60
CA MET A 97 -3.58 -0.28 4.73
C MET A 97 -3.35 -0.70 3.27
N LEU A 98 -2.46 -1.65 3.03
CA LEU A 98 -2.15 -2.15 1.69
C LEU A 98 -3.37 -2.76 1.02
N ARG A 99 -4.11 -3.62 1.72
CA ARG A 99 -5.35 -4.21 1.22
C ARG A 99 -6.38 -3.14 0.85
N TYR A 100 -6.54 -2.13 1.68
CA TYR A 100 -7.46 -1.03 1.42
C TYR A 100 -7.09 -0.29 0.13
N PHE A 101 -5.83 0.09 -0.05
CA PHE A 101 -5.38 0.82 -1.24
C PHE A 101 -5.49 -0.02 -2.51
N ILE A 102 -5.16 -1.30 -2.45
CA ILE A 102 -5.32 -2.21 -3.60
C ILE A 102 -6.80 -2.33 -3.98
N GLN A 103 -7.69 -2.46 -3.01
CA GLN A 103 -9.14 -2.55 -3.28
C GLN A 103 -9.71 -1.27 -3.90
N GLN A 104 -9.20 -0.09 -3.54
CA GLN A 104 -9.60 1.17 -4.15
C GLN A 104 -9.24 1.24 -5.64
N VAL A 105 -8.12 0.67 -6.02
CA VAL A 105 -7.60 0.70 -7.40
C VAL A 105 -8.12 -0.49 -8.22
N HIS A 106 -8.32 -1.64 -7.58
CA HIS A 106 -8.71 -2.89 -8.23
C HIS A 106 -10.09 -3.37 -7.77
N SER A 107 -11.12 -2.97 -8.52
CA SER A 107 -12.52 -3.31 -8.22
C SER A 107 -13.00 -4.64 -8.81
N ARG A 108 -12.22 -5.30 -9.67
CA ARG A 108 -12.62 -6.53 -10.35
C ARG A 108 -12.27 -7.78 -9.55
N ARG A 109 -13.27 -8.41 -8.96
CA ARG A 109 -13.15 -9.62 -8.13
C ARG A 109 -12.57 -10.86 -8.83
N TRP A 110 -12.64 -10.92 -10.17
CA TRP A 110 -12.33 -12.11 -10.95
C TRP A 110 -10.98 -12.09 -11.67
N ALA A 111 -10.33 -10.96 -11.75
CA ALA A 111 -9.03 -10.82 -12.39
C ALA A 111 -7.95 -10.60 -11.32
N LYS A 112 -7.01 -11.54 -11.20
CA LYS A 112 -5.84 -11.35 -10.33
C LYS A 112 -4.83 -10.45 -11.05
N PRO A 113 -4.56 -9.23 -10.58
CA PRO A 113 -3.54 -8.37 -11.16
C PRO A 113 -2.15 -8.94 -10.88
N ARG A 114 -1.21 -8.68 -11.77
CA ARG A 114 0.20 -8.84 -11.41
C ARG A 114 0.62 -7.63 -10.60
N MET A 115 1.22 -7.87 -9.43
CA MET A 115 1.63 -6.79 -8.55
C MET A 115 3.13 -6.80 -8.32
N VAL A 116 3.72 -5.62 -8.29
CA VAL A 116 5.07 -5.34 -7.84
C VAL A 116 4.97 -4.42 -6.64
N ILE A 117 5.49 -4.84 -5.49
CA ILE A 117 5.46 -4.05 -4.28
C ILE A 117 6.90 -3.70 -3.89
N CYS A 118 7.18 -2.41 -3.81
CA CYS A 118 8.42 -1.89 -3.25
C CYS A 118 8.26 -1.78 -1.75
N VAL A 119 9.04 -2.57 -1.01
CA VAL A 119 9.10 -2.54 0.45
C VAL A 119 10.37 -1.86 0.93
N PRO A 120 10.37 -1.25 2.12
CA PRO A 120 11.58 -0.68 2.72
C PRO A 120 12.72 -1.70 2.83
N SER A 121 13.96 -1.26 2.77
CA SER A 121 15.14 -2.12 2.76
C SER A 121 15.35 -2.94 4.05
N GLY A 122 14.81 -2.48 5.17
CA GLY A 122 14.90 -3.14 6.48
C GLY A 122 13.88 -4.27 6.70
N VAL A 123 13.11 -4.65 5.68
CA VAL A 123 12.08 -5.70 5.81
C VAL A 123 12.72 -7.08 5.88
N THR A 124 12.35 -7.84 6.90
CA THR A 124 12.77 -9.25 7.08
C THR A 124 12.15 -10.16 6.02
N GLY A 125 12.70 -11.37 5.86
CA GLY A 125 12.15 -12.36 4.93
C GLY A 125 10.70 -12.76 5.25
N VAL A 126 10.35 -12.81 6.55
CA VAL A 126 8.99 -13.11 7.03
C VAL A 126 8.01 -12.00 6.68
N GLU A 127 8.38 -10.75 6.93
CA GLU A 127 7.57 -9.57 6.59
C GLU A 127 7.37 -9.43 5.09
N ARG A 128 8.40 -9.72 4.29
CA ARG A 128 8.30 -9.74 2.83
C ARG A 128 7.27 -10.75 2.34
N ARG A 129 7.30 -11.98 2.90
CA ARG A 129 6.33 -13.02 2.54
C ARG A 129 4.92 -12.59 2.91
N ALA A 130 4.74 -12.01 4.07
CA ALA A 130 3.43 -11.58 4.53
C ALA A 130 2.88 -10.40 3.69
N VAL A 131 3.71 -9.47 3.22
CA VAL A 131 3.32 -8.46 2.22
C VAL A 131 2.87 -9.11 0.91
N GLN A 132 3.54 -10.18 0.47
CA GLN A 132 3.14 -10.93 -0.72
C GLN A 132 1.79 -11.64 -0.53
N GLU A 133 1.50 -12.15 0.66
CA GLU A 133 0.24 -12.81 0.96
C GLU A 133 -0.92 -11.81 1.13
N ALA A 134 -0.63 -10.58 1.54
CA ALA A 134 -1.61 -9.51 1.67
C ALA A 134 -2.09 -8.95 0.32
N ALA A 135 -1.25 -9.06 -0.68
CA ALA A 135 -1.51 -8.55 -2.03
C ALA A 135 -2.25 -9.58 -2.90
#